data_40451f424043efcdb2f060cfd585b9c7
#
_entry.id   40451f424043efcdb2f060cfd585b9c7
#
_cell.length_a   1.000
_cell.length_b   1.000
_cell.length_c   1.000
_cell.angle_alpha   90.00
_cell.angle_beta   90.00
_cell.angle_gamma   90.00
#
_symmetry.space_group_name_H-M   'P 1'
#
loop_
_entity.id
_entity.type
_entity.pdbx_description
1 polymer ?
#
loop_
_entity_poly.entity_id
_entity_poly.type
_entity_poly.pdbx_seq_one_letter_code
_entity_poly.pdbx_strand_id
1 'polypeptide(L)'
;MEFDIFYYENDISTIKNNPRIILSNPSVLYVLSDIINQTPNSIDINQYSNNEITNSLLMIDAIKLCNNKLSLNIPIFIEKDLPILKKYISLASKKIYHSIEQQTDSLINTIHQIQNGFSDQVNLYHMLCGYVFDGTIFDELAKYNLITTHKVHPDYSDYLIIMYEKNNSLSTYSNKLLCSYNRLKTHYGVFSSFGDCDGNRNDFYHQFMLQNTHQSDKIINYSPDELGLAFHSLILGNKISENLISIFNQMGYTKNGIINVPVYSHNDFKVGNEISKIVIDSCSQNLTECLNLLSKEHNLLSIQHNVDIRDIANEIYHLIFGTVNDLLVQHNIVARPEYHPHEGRYLKSYEI
;
A
#
# COMPACT_ATOMS: atom_id res chain seq x y z
N MET A 1 -6.10 24.49 -2.34
CA MET A 1 -5.16 23.36 -2.44
C MET A 1 -5.81 22.23 -3.19
N GLU A 2 -5.06 21.49 -3.98
CA GLU A 2 -5.50 20.20 -4.55
C GLU A 2 -4.77 19.09 -3.81
N PHE A 3 -5.39 17.90 -3.75
CA PHE A 3 -4.86 16.77 -3.02
C PHE A 3 -4.90 15.50 -3.86
N ASP A 4 -3.86 14.67 -3.71
CA ASP A 4 -3.89 13.26 -4.04
C ASP A 4 -4.44 12.52 -2.80
N ILE A 5 -5.45 11.67 -3.00
CA ILE A 5 -6.20 11.05 -1.92
C ILE A 5 -6.05 9.54 -2.02
N PHE A 6 -5.62 8.93 -0.93
CA PHE A 6 -5.38 7.51 -0.84
C PHE A 6 -6.24 6.89 0.25
N TYR A 7 -6.66 5.67 0.00
CA TYR A 7 -7.50 4.92 0.92
C TYR A 7 -6.88 3.57 1.20
N TYR A 8 -6.82 3.22 2.47
CA TYR A 8 -6.65 1.86 2.91
C TYR A 8 -8.06 1.35 3.26
N GLU A 9 -8.63 0.53 2.37
CA GLU A 9 -10.03 0.09 2.48
C GLU A 9 -10.09 -1.37 2.86
N ASN A 10 -10.75 -1.69 3.98
CA ASN A 10 -11.13 -3.05 4.34
C ASN A 10 -12.58 -3.32 3.97
N ASP A 11 -13.48 -2.37 4.28
CA ASP A 11 -14.90 -2.43 3.91
C ASP A 11 -15.50 -1.03 3.82
N ILE A 12 -16.16 -0.74 2.71
CA ILE A 12 -17.00 0.43 2.54
C ILE A 12 -18.43 -0.04 2.29
N SER A 13 -19.15 -0.31 3.39
CA SER A 13 -20.48 -0.92 3.37
C SER A 13 -21.59 0.01 2.90
N THR A 14 -21.38 1.35 2.97
CA THR A 14 -22.40 2.33 2.61
C THR A 14 -21.95 3.30 1.53
N ILE A 15 -22.81 3.52 0.54
CA ILE A 15 -22.57 4.54 -0.51
C ILE A 15 -22.80 5.96 0.04
N LYS A 16 -23.66 6.13 1.05
CA LYS A 16 -24.08 7.44 1.56
C LYS A 16 -22.91 8.24 2.14
N ASN A 17 -22.00 7.57 2.85
CA ASN A 17 -20.85 8.20 3.52
C ASN A 17 -19.53 7.73 2.88
N ASN A 18 -19.55 7.37 1.60
CA ASN A 18 -18.36 6.92 0.90
C ASN A 18 -17.33 8.07 0.85
N PRO A 19 -16.15 7.91 1.45
CA PRO A 19 -15.13 8.97 1.53
C PRO A 19 -14.65 9.41 0.15
N ARG A 20 -14.60 8.52 -0.85
CA ARG A 20 -14.21 8.85 -2.23
C ARG A 20 -15.17 9.86 -2.84
N ILE A 21 -16.48 9.68 -2.62
CA ILE A 21 -17.52 10.59 -3.14
C ILE A 21 -17.44 11.93 -2.41
N ILE A 22 -17.34 11.91 -1.08
CA ILE A 22 -17.31 13.13 -0.27
C ILE A 22 -16.06 13.96 -0.62
N LEU A 23 -14.88 13.36 -0.62
CA LEU A 23 -13.63 14.06 -0.89
C LEU A 23 -13.41 14.41 -2.36
N SER A 24 -14.21 13.91 -3.28
CA SER A 24 -14.21 14.36 -4.69
C SER A 24 -14.91 15.71 -4.87
N ASN A 25 -15.67 16.19 -3.87
CA ASN A 25 -16.38 17.46 -3.93
C ASN A 25 -15.42 18.66 -3.69
N PRO A 26 -15.25 19.58 -4.66
CA PRO A 26 -14.34 20.72 -4.51
C PRO A 26 -14.64 21.61 -3.31
N SER A 27 -15.92 21.73 -2.91
CA SER A 27 -16.31 22.52 -1.74
C SER A 27 -15.86 21.87 -0.43
N VAL A 28 -15.79 20.54 -0.37
CA VAL A 28 -15.23 19.79 0.76
C VAL A 28 -13.72 20.05 0.87
N LEU A 29 -13.01 19.98 -0.26
CA LEU A 29 -11.57 20.24 -0.32
C LEU A 29 -11.25 21.71 0.04
N TYR A 30 -12.17 22.64 -0.27
CA TYR A 30 -12.02 24.04 0.15
C TYR A 30 -12.01 24.18 1.68
N VAL A 31 -12.96 23.53 2.38
CA VAL A 31 -13.01 23.57 3.86
C VAL A 31 -11.75 22.96 4.47
N LEU A 32 -11.28 21.82 3.95
CA LEU A 32 -10.02 21.22 4.39
C LEU A 32 -8.83 22.16 4.16
N SER A 33 -8.75 22.79 2.99
CA SER A 33 -7.69 23.76 2.66
C SER A 33 -7.71 24.96 3.60
N ASP A 34 -8.88 25.41 3.98
CA ASP A 34 -9.03 26.55 4.91
C ASP A 34 -8.52 26.17 6.32
N ILE A 35 -8.87 24.97 6.81
CA ILE A 35 -8.35 24.45 8.08
C ILE A 35 -6.81 24.39 8.05
N ILE A 36 -6.24 23.89 6.95
CA ILE A 36 -4.78 23.78 6.78
C ILE A 36 -4.12 25.16 6.78
N ASN A 37 -4.67 26.10 6.02
CA ASN A 37 -4.11 27.46 5.88
C ASN A 37 -4.15 28.28 7.17
N GLN A 38 -5.10 27.99 8.07
CA GLN A 38 -5.21 28.67 9.35
C GLN A 38 -4.37 28.04 10.46
N THR A 39 -3.75 26.87 10.22
CA THR A 39 -2.88 26.20 11.17
C THR A 39 -1.67 27.09 11.56
N PRO A 40 -1.31 27.24 12.84
CA PRO A 40 -1.79 26.48 14.01
C PRO A 40 -3.09 27.02 14.66
N ASN A 41 -3.69 28.08 14.13
CA ASN A 41 -4.95 28.59 14.63
C ASN A 41 -6.06 27.65 14.16
N SER A 42 -6.96 27.30 15.05
CA SER A 42 -8.11 26.44 14.72
C SER A 42 -9.29 27.29 14.32
N ILE A 43 -10.11 26.77 13.41
CA ILE A 43 -11.32 27.44 12.89
C ILE A 43 -12.47 27.21 13.85
N ASP A 44 -13.21 28.28 14.17
CA ASP A 44 -14.45 28.17 14.91
C ASP A 44 -15.54 27.54 14.02
N ILE A 45 -16.23 26.49 14.55
CA ILE A 45 -17.30 25.83 13.82
C ILE A 45 -18.42 26.78 13.39
N ASN A 46 -18.61 27.88 14.11
CA ASN A 46 -19.64 28.87 13.76
C ASN A 46 -19.41 29.52 12.39
N GLN A 47 -18.21 29.47 11.84
CA GLN A 47 -17.94 29.87 10.46
C GLN A 47 -18.58 28.94 9.45
N TYR A 48 -18.85 27.70 9.84
CA TYR A 48 -19.41 26.61 9.02
C TYR A 48 -20.65 25.98 9.66
N SER A 49 -21.19 26.54 10.76
CA SER A 49 -22.39 26.02 11.43
C SER A 49 -23.58 26.03 10.47
N ASN A 50 -24.22 24.92 10.25
CA ASN A 50 -25.24 24.62 9.26
C ASN A 50 -24.71 24.27 7.86
N ASN A 51 -23.44 23.97 7.70
CA ASN A 51 -22.91 23.55 6.41
C ASN A 51 -22.95 22.01 6.28
N GLU A 52 -23.72 21.52 5.33
CA GLU A 52 -23.80 20.09 4.98
C GLU A 52 -22.40 19.48 4.70
N ILE A 53 -21.50 20.30 4.16
CA ILE A 53 -20.11 19.93 3.86
C ILE A 53 -19.33 19.60 5.13
N THR A 54 -19.43 20.45 6.17
CA THR A 54 -18.75 20.20 7.45
C THR A 54 -19.28 18.94 8.10
N ASN A 55 -20.59 18.70 8.04
CA ASN A 55 -21.19 17.48 8.55
C ASN A 55 -20.68 16.24 7.79
N SER A 56 -20.56 16.32 6.47
CA SER A 56 -20.02 15.23 5.65
C SER A 56 -18.57 14.89 6.03
N LEU A 57 -17.72 15.91 6.28
CA LEU A 57 -16.36 15.71 6.75
C LEU A 57 -16.27 15.09 8.16
N LEU A 58 -17.18 15.47 9.06
CA LEU A 58 -17.30 14.88 10.40
C LEU A 58 -17.77 13.41 10.31
N MET A 59 -18.67 13.09 9.39
CA MET A 59 -19.20 11.74 9.21
C MET A 59 -18.15 10.74 8.72
N ILE A 60 -17.19 11.18 7.92
CA ILE A 60 -16.05 10.35 7.46
C ILE A 60 -14.83 10.49 8.35
N ASP A 61 -14.95 11.10 9.52
CA ASP A 61 -13.85 11.38 10.45
C ASP A 61 -12.65 12.14 9.84
N ALA A 62 -12.84 12.85 8.73
CA ALA A 62 -11.77 13.64 8.13
C ALA A 62 -11.38 14.86 8.99
N ILE A 63 -12.35 15.38 9.73
CA ILE A 63 -12.16 16.43 10.73
C ILE A 63 -12.78 16.04 12.06
N LYS A 64 -12.34 16.67 13.13
CA LYS A 64 -12.91 16.53 14.48
C LYS A 64 -13.25 17.88 15.07
N LEU A 65 -14.25 17.87 15.94
CA LEU A 65 -14.69 19.04 16.69
C LEU A 65 -14.23 18.94 18.14
N CYS A 66 -13.45 19.90 18.59
CA CYS A 66 -12.99 20.00 19.98
C CYS A 66 -13.16 21.44 20.47
N ASN A 67 -13.94 21.66 21.55
CA ASN A 67 -14.18 22.98 22.12
C ASN A 67 -14.64 24.03 21.09
N ASN A 68 -15.62 23.69 20.24
CA ASN A 68 -16.12 24.48 19.13
C ASN A 68 -15.10 24.80 18.04
N LYS A 69 -13.98 24.10 18.00
CA LYS A 69 -12.93 24.30 16.99
C LYS A 69 -12.78 23.07 16.12
N LEU A 70 -12.68 23.30 14.81
CA LEU A 70 -12.43 22.27 13.83
C LEU A 70 -10.93 22.01 13.70
N SER A 71 -10.55 20.76 13.65
CA SER A 71 -9.19 20.32 13.37
C SER A 71 -9.20 19.09 12.48
N LEU A 72 -8.08 18.83 11.80
CA LEU A 72 -7.91 17.61 11.00
C LEU A 72 -7.94 16.36 11.91
N ASN A 73 -8.43 15.25 11.36
CA ASN A 73 -8.47 13.96 12.05
C ASN A 73 -7.96 12.80 11.17
N ILE A 74 -7.42 13.14 10.01
CA ILE A 74 -6.76 12.21 9.09
C ILE A 74 -5.34 12.70 8.80
N PRO A 75 -4.40 11.81 8.44
CA PRO A 75 -3.08 12.20 7.99
C PRO A 75 -3.17 13.01 6.71
N ILE A 76 -2.65 14.24 6.75
CA ILE A 76 -2.46 15.09 5.58
C ILE A 76 -1.02 15.56 5.57
N PHE A 77 -0.33 15.35 4.46
CA PHE A 77 1.04 15.78 4.23
C PHE A 77 1.06 16.93 3.22
N ILE A 78 1.77 17.99 3.57
CA ILE A 78 1.93 19.19 2.72
C ILE A 78 3.40 19.36 2.34
N GLU A 79 3.68 20.23 1.37
CA GLU A 79 5.05 20.46 0.88
C GLU A 79 6.04 20.80 2.01
N LYS A 80 5.60 21.55 3.01
CA LYS A 80 6.43 21.92 4.18
C LYS A 80 6.85 20.73 5.03
N ASP A 81 6.11 19.63 4.98
CA ASP A 81 6.40 18.40 5.73
C ASP A 81 7.53 17.58 5.09
N LEU A 82 7.74 17.75 3.78
CA LEU A 82 8.65 16.90 2.98
C LEU A 82 10.08 16.82 3.52
N PRO A 83 10.74 17.90 3.96
CA PRO A 83 12.09 17.82 4.54
C PRO A 83 12.13 16.96 5.81
N ILE A 84 11.11 17.06 6.66
CA ILE A 84 10.97 16.30 7.91
C ILE A 84 10.77 14.81 7.58
N LEU A 85 9.85 14.51 6.68
CA LEU A 85 9.57 13.15 6.22
C LEU A 85 10.83 12.50 5.64
N LYS A 86 11.50 13.16 4.68
CA LYS A 86 12.73 12.65 4.06
C LYS A 86 13.82 12.34 5.08
N LYS A 87 14.01 13.21 6.07
CA LYS A 87 15.02 13.05 7.11
C LYS A 87 14.80 11.76 7.91
N TYR A 88 13.60 11.60 8.50
CA TYR A 88 13.35 10.50 9.44
C TYR A 88 13.09 9.16 8.74
N ILE A 89 12.40 9.18 7.59
CA ILE A 89 12.18 7.98 6.79
C ILE A 89 13.50 7.45 6.25
N SER A 90 14.37 8.31 5.70
CA SER A 90 15.68 7.89 5.23
C SER A 90 16.55 7.32 6.34
N LEU A 91 16.49 7.89 7.57
CA LEU A 91 17.23 7.37 8.71
C LEU A 91 16.76 5.96 9.10
N ALA A 92 15.44 5.78 9.26
CA ALA A 92 14.85 4.50 9.62
C ALA A 92 15.13 3.43 8.54
N SER A 93 14.89 3.79 7.27
CA SER A 93 15.10 2.87 6.13
C SER A 93 16.55 2.40 6.02
N LYS A 94 17.52 3.29 6.21
CA LYS A 94 18.94 2.89 6.20
C LYS A 94 19.29 1.93 7.33
N LYS A 95 18.75 2.15 8.53
CA LYS A 95 18.99 1.25 9.67
C LYS A 95 18.39 -0.14 9.42
N ILE A 96 17.16 -0.19 8.89
CA ILE A 96 16.51 -1.45 8.51
C ILE A 96 17.31 -2.14 7.41
N TYR A 97 17.67 -1.40 6.35
CA TYR A 97 18.47 -1.95 5.25
C TYR A 97 19.78 -2.55 5.76
N HIS A 98 20.55 -1.85 6.60
CA HIS A 98 21.81 -2.37 7.16
C HIS A 98 21.61 -3.61 8.03
N SER A 99 20.52 -3.67 8.78
CA SER A 99 20.17 -4.89 9.53
C SER A 99 19.92 -6.07 8.60
N ILE A 100 19.22 -5.85 7.49
CA ILE A 100 18.94 -6.88 6.47
C ILE A 100 20.22 -7.26 5.73
N GLU A 101 21.06 -6.29 5.36
CA GLU A 101 22.33 -6.52 4.70
C GLU A 101 23.23 -7.47 5.51
N GLN A 102 23.27 -7.31 6.84
CA GLN A 102 24.00 -8.20 7.75
C GLN A 102 23.41 -9.62 7.81
N GLN A 103 22.17 -9.80 7.42
CA GLN A 103 21.45 -11.08 7.43
C GLN A 103 21.30 -11.69 6.02
N THR A 104 21.94 -11.11 5.00
CA THR A 104 21.74 -11.49 3.60
C THR A 104 21.99 -12.98 3.37
N ASP A 105 23.08 -13.55 3.92
CA ASP A 105 23.37 -14.98 3.78
C ASP A 105 22.28 -15.86 4.39
N SER A 106 21.75 -15.47 5.55
CA SER A 106 20.64 -16.18 6.21
C SER A 106 19.37 -16.11 5.36
N LEU A 107 19.06 -14.95 4.80
CA LEU A 107 17.91 -14.73 3.92
C LEU A 107 18.02 -15.56 2.64
N ILE A 108 19.19 -15.57 2.00
CA ILE A 108 19.42 -16.36 0.78
C ILE A 108 19.33 -17.86 1.09
N ASN A 109 19.93 -18.33 2.17
CA ASN A 109 19.81 -19.74 2.57
C ASN A 109 18.35 -20.13 2.87
N THR A 110 17.57 -19.24 3.45
CA THR A 110 16.15 -19.47 3.75
C THR A 110 15.33 -19.50 2.46
N ILE A 111 15.48 -18.52 1.58
CA ILE A 111 14.71 -18.41 0.33
C ILE A 111 15.06 -19.52 -0.67
N HIS A 112 16.28 -20.05 -0.63
CA HIS A 112 16.74 -21.15 -1.49
C HIS A 112 15.93 -22.46 -1.32
N GLN A 113 15.14 -22.56 -0.24
CA GLN A 113 14.20 -23.67 -0.03
C GLN A 113 13.03 -23.65 -1.02
N ILE A 114 12.74 -22.51 -1.65
CA ILE A 114 11.69 -22.37 -2.65
C ILE A 114 12.18 -22.84 -4.01
N GLN A 115 11.63 -23.94 -4.48
CA GLN A 115 12.06 -24.61 -5.72
C GLN A 115 11.00 -24.46 -6.82
N ASN A 116 10.74 -23.23 -7.26
CA ASN A 116 9.72 -22.90 -8.29
C ASN A 116 10.30 -22.55 -9.67
N GLY A 117 11.61 -22.74 -9.86
CA GLY A 117 12.29 -22.46 -11.13
C GLY A 117 12.72 -21.01 -11.33
N PHE A 118 12.44 -20.12 -10.38
CA PHE A 118 12.89 -18.70 -10.39
C PHE A 118 14.11 -18.52 -9.48
N SER A 119 14.88 -17.44 -9.73
CA SER A 119 16.07 -17.14 -8.92
C SER A 119 15.70 -16.77 -7.48
N ASP A 120 16.64 -17.00 -6.55
CA ASP A 120 16.48 -16.60 -5.15
C ASP A 120 16.20 -15.09 -5.01
N GLN A 121 16.79 -14.26 -5.85
CA GLN A 121 16.57 -12.81 -5.84
C GLN A 121 15.13 -12.43 -6.25
N VAL A 122 14.52 -13.13 -7.21
CA VAL A 122 13.12 -12.96 -7.61
C VAL A 122 12.20 -13.43 -6.48
N ASN A 123 12.47 -14.63 -5.94
CA ASN A 123 11.70 -15.17 -4.83
C ASN A 123 11.82 -14.29 -3.58
N LEU A 124 13.01 -13.76 -3.29
CA LEU A 124 13.24 -12.87 -2.16
C LEU A 124 12.53 -11.50 -2.36
N TYR A 125 12.49 -10.97 -3.59
CA TYR A 125 11.69 -9.77 -3.87
C TYR A 125 10.22 -9.99 -3.52
N HIS A 126 9.63 -11.10 -3.95
CA HIS A 126 8.23 -11.41 -3.65
C HIS A 126 8.00 -11.67 -2.16
N MET A 127 8.83 -12.51 -1.53
CA MET A 127 8.65 -12.92 -0.14
C MET A 127 9.02 -11.82 0.85
N LEU A 128 10.19 -11.19 0.72
CA LEU A 128 10.61 -10.15 1.66
C LEU A 128 9.89 -8.83 1.41
N CYS A 129 9.91 -8.34 0.16
CA CYS A 129 9.37 -7.01 -0.13
C CYS A 129 7.84 -7.02 -0.19
N GLY A 130 7.21 -8.07 -0.72
CA GLY A 130 5.76 -8.20 -0.79
C GLY A 130 5.17 -8.85 0.47
N TYR A 131 5.28 -10.17 0.58
CA TYR A 131 4.61 -10.93 1.62
C TYR A 131 5.00 -10.52 3.04
N VAL A 132 6.28 -10.19 3.28
CA VAL A 132 6.77 -9.83 4.62
C VAL A 132 6.54 -8.35 4.90
N PHE A 133 7.10 -7.43 4.12
CA PHE A 133 6.99 -5.99 4.44
C PHE A 133 5.58 -5.45 4.27
N ASP A 134 4.91 -5.78 3.17
CA ASP A 134 3.54 -5.30 2.87
C ASP A 134 2.44 -6.24 3.40
N GLY A 135 2.80 -7.25 4.17
CA GLY A 135 1.88 -8.21 4.75
C GLY A 135 2.17 -8.49 6.21
N THR A 136 2.97 -9.54 6.51
CA THR A 136 3.13 -10.05 7.87
C THR A 136 3.65 -9.02 8.88
N ILE A 137 4.53 -8.10 8.46
CA ILE A 137 5.03 -7.04 9.34
C ILE A 137 3.94 -6.01 9.63
N PHE A 138 3.11 -5.65 8.64
CA PHE A 138 1.95 -4.80 8.88
C PHE A 138 1.06 -5.36 9.97
N ASP A 139 0.72 -6.64 9.87
CA ASP A 139 -0.11 -7.32 10.87
C ASP A 139 0.53 -7.31 12.25
N GLU A 140 1.83 -7.57 12.34
CA GLU A 140 2.55 -7.57 13.62
C GLU A 140 2.66 -6.15 14.21
N LEU A 141 2.94 -5.13 13.41
CA LEU A 141 2.96 -3.74 13.87
C LEU A 141 1.60 -3.28 14.39
N ALA A 142 0.51 -3.73 13.73
CA ALA A 142 -0.85 -3.49 14.20
C ALA A 142 -1.14 -4.17 15.53
N LYS A 143 -0.72 -5.44 15.72
CA LYS A 143 -0.83 -6.16 17.01
C LYS A 143 -0.07 -5.46 18.14
N TYR A 144 1.09 -4.87 17.85
CA TYR A 144 1.84 -4.05 18.80
C TYR A 144 1.28 -2.64 18.98
N ASN A 145 0.14 -2.33 18.33
CA ASN A 145 -0.51 -1.02 18.40
C ASN A 145 0.41 0.14 17.95
N LEU A 146 1.30 -0.13 16.99
CA LEU A 146 2.21 0.85 16.41
C LEU A 146 1.61 1.54 15.18
N ILE A 147 0.76 0.84 14.42
CA ILE A 147 0.07 1.37 13.25
C ILE A 147 -1.43 1.06 13.32
N THR A 148 -2.25 1.87 12.68
CA THR A 148 -3.67 1.60 12.44
C THR A 148 -3.83 0.93 11.08
N THR A 149 -4.42 -0.25 11.05
CA THR A 149 -4.80 -0.96 9.81
C THR A 149 -6.31 -1.09 9.65
N HIS A 150 -7.04 -0.91 10.73
CA HIS A 150 -8.50 -0.93 10.79
C HIS A 150 -9.00 0.30 11.54
N LYS A 151 -9.90 1.06 10.91
CA LYS A 151 -10.58 2.20 11.55
C LYS A 151 -12.06 2.12 11.21
N VAL A 152 -12.80 1.49 12.11
CA VAL A 152 -14.24 1.30 11.95
C VAL A 152 -14.97 2.59 12.28
N HIS A 153 -15.75 3.06 11.33
CA HIS A 153 -16.57 4.27 11.43
C HIS A 153 -17.97 3.95 11.99
N PRO A 154 -18.74 4.98 12.42
CA PRO A 154 -20.07 4.76 13.02
C PRO A 154 -21.08 4.05 12.12
N ASP A 155 -20.88 4.04 10.82
CA ASP A 155 -21.70 3.33 9.82
C ASP A 155 -21.17 1.93 9.49
N TYR A 156 -20.22 1.41 10.30
CA TYR A 156 -19.54 0.13 10.13
C TYR A 156 -18.61 0.01 8.92
N SER A 157 -18.39 1.08 8.17
CA SER A 157 -17.34 1.12 7.16
C SER A 157 -15.97 1.11 7.82
N ASP A 158 -15.01 0.41 7.20
CA ASP A 158 -13.64 0.25 7.71
C ASP A 158 -12.65 0.74 6.66
N TYR A 159 -12.06 1.91 6.93
CA TYR A 159 -11.09 2.54 6.03
C TYR A 159 -10.19 3.53 6.75
N LEU A 160 -9.03 3.80 6.16
CA LEU A 160 -8.17 4.94 6.47
C LEU A 160 -8.09 5.87 5.27
N ILE A 161 -8.08 7.17 5.52
CA ILE A 161 -7.86 8.20 4.52
C ILE A 161 -6.49 8.82 4.76
N ILE A 162 -5.71 8.96 3.71
CA ILE A 162 -4.41 9.63 3.71
C ILE A 162 -4.40 10.61 2.54
N MET A 163 -3.97 11.84 2.79
CA MET A 163 -3.96 12.87 1.75
C MET A 163 -2.58 13.49 1.60
N TYR A 164 -2.21 13.80 0.38
CA TYR A 164 -1.03 14.57 0.05
C TYR A 164 -1.41 15.82 -0.73
N GLU A 165 -0.86 16.96 -0.35
CA GLU A 165 -0.93 18.17 -1.19
C GLU A 165 -0.37 17.85 -2.57
N LYS A 166 -1.14 18.18 -3.62
CA LYS A 166 -0.73 17.93 -5.00
C LYS A 166 0.37 18.89 -5.40
N ASN A 167 1.59 18.45 -5.15
CA ASN A 167 2.82 19.17 -5.42
C ASN A 167 3.81 18.22 -6.06
N ASN A 168 4.50 18.65 -7.12
CA ASN A 168 5.42 17.79 -7.89
C ASN A 168 6.47 17.10 -7.01
N SER A 169 7.04 17.81 -6.03
CA SER A 169 8.07 17.25 -5.15
C SER A 169 7.52 16.22 -4.19
N LEU A 170 6.35 16.47 -3.62
CA LEU A 170 5.70 15.61 -2.66
C LEU A 170 5.07 14.39 -3.35
N SER A 171 4.36 14.59 -4.46
CA SER A 171 3.80 13.52 -5.28
C SER A 171 4.89 12.60 -5.82
N THR A 172 6.01 13.17 -6.31
CA THR A 172 7.16 12.37 -6.76
C THR A 172 7.76 11.55 -5.61
N TYR A 173 7.83 12.11 -4.40
CA TYR A 173 8.36 11.40 -3.24
C TYR A 173 7.44 10.25 -2.82
N SER A 174 6.15 10.52 -2.61
CA SER A 174 5.18 9.51 -2.17
C SER A 174 5.00 8.41 -3.23
N ASN A 175 4.88 8.76 -4.49
CA ASN A 175 4.60 7.83 -5.57
C ASN A 175 5.77 6.90 -5.92
N LYS A 176 7.02 7.40 -5.85
CA LYS A 176 8.21 6.57 -6.14
C LYS A 176 8.47 5.47 -5.12
N LEU A 177 8.05 5.71 -3.88
CA LEU A 177 8.32 4.80 -2.77
C LEU A 177 7.18 3.83 -2.52
N LEU A 178 6.07 3.96 -3.27
CA LEU A 178 4.92 3.14 -3.03
C LEU A 178 5.06 1.78 -3.70
N CYS A 179 5.07 0.76 -2.86
CA CYS A 179 4.88 -0.62 -3.25
C CYS A 179 3.48 -1.09 -2.84
N SER A 180 2.93 -2.05 -3.55
CA SER A 180 1.67 -2.66 -3.17
C SER A 180 1.64 -4.16 -3.45
N TYR A 181 0.98 -4.89 -2.57
CA TYR A 181 0.75 -6.32 -2.69
C TYR A 181 -0.73 -6.59 -2.96
N ASN A 182 -1.05 -6.85 -4.22
CA ASN A 182 -2.43 -7.05 -4.66
C ASN A 182 -2.74 -8.55 -4.78
N ARG A 183 -3.93 -8.95 -4.35
CA ARG A 183 -4.34 -10.35 -4.31
C ARG A 183 -5.78 -10.53 -4.79
N LEU A 184 -5.98 -11.35 -5.82
CA LEU A 184 -7.30 -11.83 -6.26
C LEU A 184 -7.49 -13.28 -5.82
N LYS A 185 -8.25 -13.47 -4.75
CA LYS A 185 -8.53 -14.80 -4.18
C LYS A 185 -9.58 -15.54 -5.01
N THR A 186 -9.33 -16.81 -5.25
CA THR A 186 -10.26 -17.75 -5.88
C THR A 186 -10.34 -19.03 -5.02
N HIS A 187 -11.27 -19.93 -5.31
CA HIS A 187 -11.32 -21.25 -4.66
C HIS A 187 -10.13 -22.18 -5.03
N TYR A 188 -9.38 -21.86 -6.08
CA TYR A 188 -8.32 -22.71 -6.63
C TYR A 188 -6.92 -22.16 -6.40
N GLY A 189 -6.82 -20.95 -5.85
CA GLY A 189 -5.55 -20.28 -5.58
C GLY A 189 -5.71 -18.77 -5.64
N VAL A 190 -4.60 -18.05 -5.56
CA VAL A 190 -4.59 -16.60 -5.52
C VAL A 190 -3.69 -16.04 -6.60
N PHE A 191 -4.24 -15.23 -7.49
CA PHE A 191 -3.43 -14.38 -8.36
C PHE A 191 -2.91 -13.22 -7.53
N SER A 192 -1.60 -13.04 -7.51
CA SER A 192 -0.98 -11.96 -6.76
C SER A 192 0.00 -11.18 -7.62
N SER A 193 0.22 -9.92 -7.24
CA SER A 193 1.24 -9.07 -7.83
C SER A 193 1.79 -8.15 -6.77
N PHE A 194 3.11 -7.98 -6.77
CA PHE A 194 3.81 -7.05 -5.89
C PHE A 194 4.75 -6.17 -6.70
N GLY A 195 4.74 -4.87 -6.42
CA GLY A 195 5.60 -3.94 -7.11
C GLY A 195 5.20 -2.49 -6.92
N ASP A 196 5.74 -1.63 -7.77
CA ASP A 196 5.48 -0.20 -7.77
C ASP A 196 4.91 0.28 -9.11
N CYS A 197 4.11 1.34 -9.05
CA CYS A 197 3.48 1.94 -10.21
C CYS A 197 4.34 3.02 -10.91
N ASP A 198 5.59 3.19 -10.49
CA ASP A 198 6.53 4.16 -11.03
C ASP A 198 5.96 5.59 -11.11
N GLY A 199 5.39 6.04 -10.01
CA GLY A 199 4.88 7.41 -9.88
C GLY A 199 3.39 7.60 -10.14
N ASN A 200 2.64 6.51 -10.33
CA ASN A 200 1.19 6.57 -10.46
C ASN A 200 0.52 5.70 -9.40
N ARG A 201 0.17 6.30 -8.27
CA ARG A 201 -0.48 5.63 -7.12
C ARG A 201 -1.98 5.39 -7.34
N ASN A 202 -2.51 5.68 -8.50
CA ASN A 202 -3.94 5.57 -8.74
C ASN A 202 -4.39 4.11 -8.73
N ASP A 203 -5.11 3.76 -7.69
CA ASP A 203 -6.07 2.68 -7.60
C ASP A 203 -5.61 1.32 -8.15
N PHE A 204 -4.71 0.65 -7.41
CA PHE A 204 -4.13 -0.65 -7.77
C PHE A 204 -5.15 -1.75 -7.99
N TYR A 205 -6.25 -1.74 -7.22
CA TYR A 205 -7.32 -2.72 -7.41
C TYR A 205 -7.92 -2.58 -8.80
N HIS A 206 -8.10 -1.35 -9.25
CA HIS A 206 -8.44 -1.07 -10.64
C HIS A 206 -7.32 -1.48 -11.60
N GLN A 207 -6.05 -1.31 -11.27
CA GLN A 207 -4.99 -1.68 -12.20
C GLN A 207 -4.90 -3.19 -12.43
N PHE A 208 -5.02 -4.03 -11.41
CA PHE A 208 -5.07 -5.49 -11.61
C PHE A 208 -6.28 -5.90 -12.46
N MET A 209 -7.40 -5.21 -12.31
CA MET A 209 -8.63 -5.43 -13.08
C MET A 209 -8.69 -4.59 -14.36
N LEU A 210 -8.17 -3.35 -14.37
CA LEU A 210 -8.29 -2.38 -15.47
C LEU A 210 -7.10 -2.35 -16.42
N GLN A 211 -5.92 -2.80 -16.06
CA GLN A 211 -4.84 -3.07 -17.03
C GLN A 211 -5.28 -4.09 -18.06
N ASN A 212 -6.24 -4.87 -17.66
CA ASN A 212 -6.93 -5.79 -18.55
C ASN A 212 -8.11 -5.15 -19.28
N THR A 213 -8.56 -3.93 -18.94
CA THR A 213 -9.79 -3.32 -19.49
C THR A 213 -9.60 -2.59 -20.81
N HIS A 214 -8.41 -2.26 -21.26
CA HIS A 214 -8.24 -1.91 -22.69
C HIS A 214 -8.52 -3.09 -23.63
N GLN A 215 -8.72 -4.31 -23.07
CA GLN A 215 -9.22 -5.50 -23.75
C GLN A 215 -10.28 -6.23 -22.91
N SER A 216 -10.97 -5.54 -22.04
CA SER A 216 -11.76 -6.02 -20.92
C SER A 216 -13.03 -6.80 -21.28
N ASP A 217 -13.55 -6.62 -22.48
CA ASP A 217 -14.77 -7.34 -22.89
C ASP A 217 -14.63 -8.87 -22.83
N LYS A 218 -13.38 -9.39 -22.82
CA LYS A 218 -13.12 -10.82 -22.73
C LYS A 218 -12.95 -11.33 -21.30
N ILE A 219 -12.36 -10.53 -20.41
CA ILE A 219 -12.09 -10.94 -19.02
C ILE A 219 -13.33 -10.81 -18.16
N ILE A 220 -14.16 -9.79 -18.39
CA ILE A 220 -15.45 -9.59 -17.70
C ILE A 220 -16.39 -10.80 -17.84
N ASN A 221 -16.18 -11.65 -18.83
CA ASN A 221 -16.98 -12.85 -19.04
C ASN A 221 -16.58 -14.04 -18.14
N TYR A 222 -15.52 -13.92 -17.32
CA TYR A 222 -15.07 -14.98 -16.44
C TYR A 222 -15.09 -14.51 -14.99
N SER A 223 -15.67 -15.32 -14.11
CA SER A 223 -15.55 -15.10 -12.67
C SER A 223 -14.11 -15.36 -12.20
N PRO A 224 -13.69 -14.81 -11.05
CA PRO A 224 -12.40 -15.14 -10.45
C PRO A 224 -12.15 -16.64 -10.32
N ASP A 225 -13.19 -17.40 -9.93
CA ASP A 225 -13.08 -18.86 -9.76
C ASP A 225 -12.89 -19.61 -11.07
N GLU A 226 -13.53 -19.18 -12.16
CA GLU A 226 -13.30 -19.76 -13.50
C GLU A 226 -11.86 -19.52 -13.95
N LEU A 227 -11.31 -18.33 -13.73
CA LEU A 227 -9.90 -18.03 -14.00
C LEU A 227 -8.99 -18.86 -13.10
N GLY A 228 -9.28 -18.96 -11.80
CA GLY A 228 -8.53 -19.76 -10.84
C GLY A 228 -8.48 -21.25 -11.23
N LEU A 229 -9.62 -21.84 -11.55
CA LEU A 229 -9.73 -23.23 -12.00
C LEU A 229 -8.92 -23.48 -13.28
N ALA A 230 -9.02 -22.57 -14.24
CA ALA A 230 -8.30 -22.69 -15.50
C ALA A 230 -6.78 -22.60 -15.30
N PHE A 231 -6.32 -21.63 -14.49
CA PHE A 231 -4.89 -21.49 -14.24
C PHE A 231 -4.33 -22.64 -13.41
N HIS A 232 -5.07 -23.12 -12.39
CA HIS A 232 -4.72 -24.30 -11.64
C HIS A 232 -4.63 -25.56 -12.55
N SER A 233 -5.57 -25.72 -13.47
CA SER A 233 -5.53 -26.79 -14.48
C SER A 233 -4.28 -26.71 -15.36
N LEU A 234 -3.87 -25.49 -15.74
CA LEU A 234 -2.64 -25.27 -16.51
C LEU A 234 -1.39 -25.67 -15.70
N ILE A 235 -1.35 -25.37 -14.39
CA ILE A 235 -0.27 -25.80 -13.48
C ILE A 235 -0.16 -27.32 -13.44
N LEU A 236 -1.29 -28.01 -13.47
CA LEU A 236 -1.34 -29.49 -13.49
C LEU A 236 -1.00 -30.09 -14.88
N GLY A 237 -0.64 -29.26 -15.87
CA GLY A 237 -0.31 -29.70 -17.23
C GLY A 237 -1.52 -30.02 -18.12
N ASN A 238 -2.73 -29.66 -17.69
CA ASN A 238 -3.93 -29.88 -18.47
C ASN A 238 -4.08 -28.79 -19.55
N LYS A 239 -4.71 -29.15 -20.66
CA LYS A 239 -5.05 -28.19 -21.71
C LYS A 239 -6.24 -27.35 -21.28
N ILE A 240 -6.16 -26.06 -21.54
CA ILE A 240 -7.25 -25.08 -21.39
C ILE A 240 -7.57 -24.47 -22.75
N SER A 241 -8.67 -23.73 -22.86
CA SER A 241 -9.06 -23.10 -24.11
C SER A 241 -8.06 -22.01 -24.55
N GLU A 242 -7.91 -21.83 -25.88
CA GLU A 242 -7.04 -20.80 -26.44
C GLU A 242 -7.43 -19.40 -25.99
N ASN A 243 -8.72 -19.15 -25.74
CA ASN A 243 -9.20 -17.88 -25.22
C ASN A 243 -8.65 -17.60 -23.81
N LEU A 244 -8.64 -18.59 -22.91
CA LEU A 244 -8.06 -18.48 -21.56
C LEU A 244 -6.53 -18.33 -21.61
N ILE A 245 -5.86 -19.04 -22.53
CA ILE A 245 -4.42 -18.85 -22.78
C ILE A 245 -4.15 -17.40 -23.20
N SER A 246 -4.95 -16.86 -24.11
CA SER A 246 -4.84 -15.46 -24.57
C SER A 246 -5.02 -14.48 -23.39
N ILE A 247 -6.00 -14.73 -22.51
CA ILE A 247 -6.24 -13.93 -21.32
C ILE A 247 -5.03 -13.98 -20.38
N PHE A 248 -4.51 -15.16 -20.05
CA PHE A 248 -3.35 -15.28 -19.15
C PHE A 248 -2.07 -14.71 -19.76
N ASN A 249 -1.88 -14.79 -21.07
CA ASN A 249 -0.79 -14.09 -21.76
C ASN A 249 -0.92 -12.56 -21.60
N GLN A 250 -2.13 -12.02 -21.77
CA GLN A 250 -2.41 -10.59 -21.60
C GLN A 250 -2.22 -10.14 -20.14
N MET A 251 -2.65 -10.97 -19.20
CA MET A 251 -2.43 -10.72 -17.76
C MET A 251 -0.96 -10.87 -17.36
N GLY A 252 -0.08 -11.39 -18.23
CA GLY A 252 1.34 -11.61 -17.95
C GLY A 252 1.63 -12.83 -17.08
N TYR A 253 0.66 -13.71 -16.86
CA TYR A 253 0.84 -14.97 -16.10
C TYR A 253 1.40 -16.10 -16.97
N THR A 254 1.20 -16.03 -18.28
CA THR A 254 1.80 -16.95 -19.25
C THR A 254 2.52 -16.20 -20.34
N LYS A 255 3.45 -16.90 -20.99
CA LYS A 255 4.10 -16.44 -22.23
C LYS A 255 4.00 -17.58 -23.23
N ASN A 256 3.27 -17.33 -24.35
CA ASN A 256 2.98 -18.36 -25.36
C ASN A 256 2.31 -19.62 -24.75
N GLY A 257 1.43 -19.43 -23.77
CA GLY A 257 0.73 -20.53 -23.10
C GLY A 257 1.53 -21.29 -22.07
N ILE A 258 2.78 -20.90 -21.81
CA ILE A 258 3.63 -21.48 -20.75
C ILE A 258 3.61 -20.54 -19.55
N ILE A 259 3.47 -21.11 -18.36
CA ILE A 259 3.50 -20.36 -17.08
C ILE A 259 4.81 -19.58 -17.00
N ASN A 260 4.72 -18.29 -16.77
CA ASN A 260 5.84 -17.34 -16.76
C ASN A 260 5.92 -16.52 -15.47
N VAL A 261 5.31 -17.03 -14.42
CA VAL A 261 5.30 -16.40 -13.08
C VAL A 261 5.67 -17.43 -12.03
N PRO A 262 6.27 -17.02 -10.91
CA PRO A 262 6.46 -17.91 -9.76
C PRO A 262 5.11 -18.48 -9.30
N VAL A 263 5.10 -19.78 -9.01
CA VAL A 263 3.98 -20.47 -8.35
C VAL A 263 4.43 -20.83 -6.95
N TYR A 264 3.73 -20.34 -5.95
CA TYR A 264 4.04 -20.57 -4.54
C TYR A 264 3.04 -21.51 -3.90
N SER A 265 3.55 -22.50 -3.18
CA SER A 265 2.77 -23.41 -2.36
C SER A 265 2.58 -22.86 -0.94
N HIS A 266 1.65 -23.43 -0.18
CA HIS A 266 1.50 -23.14 1.25
C HIS A 266 2.82 -23.32 2.05
N ASN A 267 3.69 -24.26 1.66
CA ASN A 267 4.98 -24.43 2.32
C ASN A 267 5.96 -23.29 2.03
N ASP A 268 5.88 -22.67 0.86
CA ASP A 268 6.75 -21.54 0.52
C ASP A 268 6.41 -20.32 1.38
N PHE A 269 5.16 -20.14 1.81
CA PHE A 269 4.80 -19.10 2.77
C PHE A 269 5.31 -19.36 4.20
N LYS A 270 5.63 -20.60 4.56
CA LYS A 270 6.36 -20.88 5.81
C LYS A 270 7.77 -20.32 5.75
N VAL A 271 8.41 -20.38 4.57
CA VAL A 271 9.71 -19.74 4.32
C VAL A 271 9.57 -18.21 4.49
N GLY A 272 8.51 -17.61 3.94
CA GLY A 272 8.19 -16.19 4.15
C GLY A 272 8.04 -15.84 5.64
N ASN A 273 7.38 -16.69 6.43
CA ASN A 273 7.25 -16.48 7.87
C ASN A 273 8.60 -16.60 8.63
N GLU A 274 9.52 -17.43 8.16
CA GLU A 274 10.89 -17.49 8.71
C GLU A 274 11.65 -16.20 8.38
N ILE A 275 11.53 -15.70 7.16
CA ILE A 275 12.10 -14.41 6.74
C ILE A 275 11.52 -13.28 7.61
N SER A 276 10.20 -13.28 7.87
CA SER A 276 9.56 -12.28 8.75
C SER A 276 10.22 -12.23 10.13
N LYS A 277 10.51 -13.38 10.74
CA LYS A 277 11.19 -13.46 12.05
C LYS A 277 12.60 -12.85 12.04
N ILE A 278 13.29 -12.91 10.91
CA ILE A 278 14.63 -12.33 10.77
C ILE A 278 14.60 -10.81 10.80
N VAL A 279 13.54 -10.19 10.26
CA VAL A 279 13.52 -8.74 10.01
C VAL A 279 12.57 -7.95 10.91
N ILE A 280 11.61 -8.61 11.61
CA ILE A 280 10.53 -7.93 12.36
C ILE A 280 11.07 -7.01 13.46
N ASP A 281 12.06 -7.44 14.22
CA ASP A 281 12.61 -6.66 15.35
C ASP A 281 13.23 -5.36 14.84
N SER A 282 13.98 -5.43 13.74
CA SER A 282 14.57 -4.25 13.12
C SER A 282 13.51 -3.29 12.59
N CYS A 283 12.45 -3.80 11.96
CA CYS A 283 11.36 -2.98 11.45
C CYS A 283 10.61 -2.29 12.59
N SER A 284 10.18 -3.03 13.60
CA SER A 284 9.40 -2.50 14.74
C SER A 284 10.20 -1.48 15.56
N GLN A 285 11.46 -1.78 15.85
CA GLN A 285 12.33 -0.88 16.61
C GLN A 285 12.59 0.43 15.86
N ASN A 286 12.94 0.36 14.57
CA ASN A 286 13.26 1.55 13.79
C ASN A 286 12.02 2.38 13.43
N LEU A 287 10.85 1.74 13.24
CA LEU A 287 9.59 2.47 13.11
C LEU A 287 9.27 3.21 14.41
N THR A 288 9.35 2.53 15.56
CA THR A 288 9.10 3.14 16.88
C THR A 288 10.01 4.36 17.10
N GLU A 289 11.30 4.23 16.80
CA GLU A 289 12.24 5.36 16.91
C GLU A 289 11.85 6.52 15.96
N CYS A 290 11.50 6.20 14.72
CA CYS A 290 11.05 7.18 13.73
C CYS A 290 9.80 7.93 14.23
N LEU A 291 8.79 7.23 14.72
CA LEU A 291 7.56 7.83 15.25
C LEU A 291 7.80 8.69 16.49
N ASN A 292 8.68 8.25 17.39
CA ASN A 292 9.09 9.03 18.56
C ASN A 292 9.80 10.34 18.19
N LEU A 293 10.52 10.36 17.09
CA LEU A 293 11.13 11.57 16.57
C LEU A 293 10.12 12.47 15.86
N LEU A 294 9.26 11.88 15.00
CA LEU A 294 8.21 12.60 14.29
C LEU A 294 7.20 13.26 15.25
N SER A 295 6.82 12.57 16.33
CA SER A 295 5.86 13.11 17.32
C SER A 295 6.36 14.39 18.01
N LYS A 296 7.66 14.65 17.95
CA LYS A 296 8.29 15.88 18.52
C LYS A 296 8.42 17.00 17.47
N GLU A 297 8.10 16.72 16.22
CA GLU A 297 8.19 17.71 15.13
C GLU A 297 6.90 18.55 15.07
N HIS A 298 6.86 19.58 15.89
CA HIS A 298 5.71 20.49 15.99
C HIS A 298 5.36 21.24 14.69
N ASN A 299 6.21 21.14 13.68
CA ASN A 299 5.95 21.72 12.35
C ASN A 299 5.26 20.76 11.39
N LEU A 300 5.14 19.47 11.73
CA LEU A 300 4.41 18.50 10.90
C LEU A 300 2.90 18.75 11.04
N LEU A 301 2.21 19.00 9.93
CA LEU A 301 0.80 19.41 9.91
C LEU A 301 -0.09 18.47 10.74
N SER A 302 0.00 17.16 10.50
CA SER A 302 -0.83 16.17 11.19
C SER A 302 -0.57 16.14 12.70
N ILE A 303 0.66 16.41 13.15
CA ILE A 303 1.01 16.53 14.57
C ILE A 303 0.41 17.80 15.20
N GLN A 304 0.39 18.92 14.47
CA GLN A 304 -0.23 20.17 14.94
C GLN A 304 -1.72 20.02 15.21
N HIS A 305 -2.40 19.15 14.46
CA HIS A 305 -3.81 18.84 14.64
C HIS A 305 -4.09 17.67 15.60
N ASN A 306 -3.06 17.12 16.24
CA ASN A 306 -3.18 15.93 17.09
C ASN A 306 -3.90 14.77 16.39
N VAL A 307 -3.56 14.51 15.13
CA VAL A 307 -3.95 13.29 14.43
C VAL A 307 -3.30 12.11 15.13
N ASP A 308 -4.00 10.99 15.24
CA ASP A 308 -3.44 9.80 15.89
C ASP A 308 -2.13 9.39 15.21
N ILE A 309 -1.08 9.27 15.99
CA ILE A 309 0.26 8.94 15.48
C ILE A 309 0.26 7.58 14.79
N ARG A 310 -0.64 6.67 15.13
CA ARG A 310 -0.78 5.35 14.50
C ARG A 310 -1.37 5.43 13.10
N ASP A 311 -2.28 6.40 12.86
CA ASP A 311 -2.83 6.67 11.52
C ASP A 311 -1.72 7.26 10.61
N ILE A 312 -0.91 8.17 11.17
CA ILE A 312 0.29 8.70 10.49
C ILE A 312 1.30 7.59 10.24
N ALA A 313 1.49 6.69 11.21
CA ALA A 313 2.46 5.61 11.16
C ALA A 313 2.19 4.59 10.06
N ASN A 314 0.92 4.38 9.69
CA ASN A 314 0.56 3.53 8.57
C ASN A 314 1.28 3.99 7.29
N GLU A 315 1.17 5.26 6.95
CA GLU A 315 1.82 5.82 5.76
C GLU A 315 3.34 5.95 5.91
N ILE A 316 3.82 6.32 7.09
CA ILE A 316 5.27 6.39 7.36
C ILE A 316 5.92 5.03 7.13
N TYR A 317 5.26 3.94 7.54
CA TYR A 317 5.79 2.60 7.33
C TYR A 317 5.81 2.23 5.83
N HIS A 318 4.77 2.59 5.05
CA HIS A 318 4.79 2.40 3.59
C HIS A 318 5.99 3.11 2.94
N LEU A 319 6.25 4.35 3.32
CA LEU A 319 7.40 5.11 2.81
C LEU A 319 8.74 4.50 3.25
N ILE A 320 8.80 3.96 4.47
CA ILE A 320 10.01 3.28 4.98
C ILE A 320 10.27 2.01 4.17
N PHE A 321 9.31 1.10 4.07
CA PHE A 321 9.58 -0.17 3.39
C PHE A 321 9.77 0.02 1.86
N GLY A 322 9.07 0.97 1.23
CA GLY A 322 9.33 1.33 -0.15
C GLY A 322 10.78 1.82 -0.37
N THR A 323 11.30 2.65 0.56
CA THR A 323 12.72 3.08 0.53
C THR A 323 13.66 1.90 0.77
N VAL A 324 13.34 0.98 1.69
CA VAL A 324 14.14 -0.24 1.93
C VAL A 324 14.16 -1.11 0.68
N ASN A 325 13.03 -1.31 0.03
CA ASN A 325 12.95 -2.07 -1.23
C ASN A 325 13.85 -1.49 -2.31
N ASP A 326 13.87 -0.16 -2.46
CA ASP A 326 14.77 0.50 -3.39
C ASP A 326 16.26 0.25 -3.04
N LEU A 327 16.62 0.32 -1.76
CA LEU A 327 17.98 0.01 -1.31
C LEU A 327 18.36 -1.45 -1.59
N LEU A 328 17.48 -2.41 -1.31
CA LEU A 328 17.69 -3.83 -1.59
C LEU A 328 17.92 -4.10 -3.08
N VAL A 329 17.17 -3.42 -3.95
CA VAL A 329 17.34 -3.49 -5.41
C VAL A 329 18.67 -2.86 -5.83
N GLN A 330 19.01 -1.67 -5.33
CA GLN A 330 20.24 -0.95 -5.67
C GLN A 330 21.51 -1.75 -5.33
N HIS A 331 21.43 -2.54 -4.25
CA HIS A 331 22.53 -3.41 -3.80
C HIS A 331 22.44 -4.85 -4.31
N ASN A 332 21.54 -5.13 -5.26
CA ASN A 332 21.34 -6.45 -5.88
C ASN A 332 21.03 -7.59 -4.90
N ILE A 333 20.44 -7.28 -3.74
CA ILE A 333 19.96 -8.30 -2.79
C ILE A 333 18.68 -8.94 -3.33
N VAL A 334 17.82 -8.15 -3.95
CA VAL A 334 16.60 -8.60 -4.62
C VAL A 334 16.57 -8.15 -6.09
N ALA A 335 15.85 -8.88 -6.93
CA ALA A 335 15.67 -8.54 -8.34
C ALA A 335 14.41 -7.69 -8.52
N ARG A 336 14.57 -6.46 -9.02
CA ARG A 336 13.44 -5.63 -9.40
C ARG A 336 12.77 -6.18 -10.67
N PRO A 337 11.44 -6.25 -10.73
CA PRO A 337 10.72 -6.58 -11.96
C PRO A 337 10.98 -5.58 -13.08
N GLU A 338 10.88 -6.03 -14.32
CA GLU A 338 10.98 -5.14 -15.48
C GLU A 338 9.83 -4.11 -15.47
N TYR A 339 10.13 -2.91 -15.99
CA TYR A 339 9.12 -1.88 -16.18
C TYR A 339 8.30 -2.16 -17.43
N HIS A 340 6.98 -2.19 -17.27
CA HIS A 340 6.05 -2.28 -18.38
C HIS A 340 5.28 -0.95 -18.51
N PRO A 341 5.27 -0.30 -19.66
CA PRO A 341 4.48 0.90 -19.89
C PRO A 341 3.02 0.69 -19.49
N HIS A 342 2.43 1.65 -18.78
CA HIS A 342 1.07 1.62 -18.23
C HIS A 342 0.82 0.63 -17.06
N GLU A 343 1.78 -0.25 -16.75
CA GLU A 343 1.63 -1.22 -15.66
C GLU A 343 2.53 -0.92 -14.46
N GLY A 344 3.67 -0.26 -14.68
CA GLY A 344 4.72 -0.11 -13.66
C GLY A 344 5.63 -1.34 -13.59
N ARG A 345 6.18 -1.63 -12.40
CA ARG A 345 7.10 -2.72 -12.12
C ARG A 345 6.46 -3.72 -11.16
N TYR A 346 5.81 -4.73 -11.69
CA TYR A 346 5.12 -5.74 -10.88
C TYR A 346 5.66 -7.14 -11.13
N LEU A 347 6.05 -7.82 -10.06
CA LEU A 347 6.21 -9.26 -10.06
C LEU A 347 4.84 -9.90 -9.85
N LYS A 348 4.36 -10.58 -10.86
CA LYS A 348 3.13 -11.38 -10.80
C LYS A 348 3.48 -12.78 -10.29
N SER A 349 2.58 -13.39 -9.52
CA SER A 349 2.75 -14.74 -9.00
C SER A 349 1.40 -15.43 -8.78
N TYR A 350 1.41 -16.72 -8.59
CA TYR A 350 0.23 -17.51 -8.25
C TYR A 350 0.48 -18.33 -7.00
N GLU A 351 -0.49 -18.36 -6.08
CA GLU A 351 -0.41 -19.09 -4.81
C GLU A 351 -1.39 -20.27 -4.85
N ILE A 352 -0.93 -21.48 -4.49
CA ILE A 352 -1.72 -22.71 -4.44
C ILE A 352 -1.79 -23.31 -3.05
#